data_85e7323332da0b84eb4d7c3f57243173
#
_entry.id   85e7323332da0b84eb4d7c3f57243173
#
_cell.length_a   1.000
_cell.length_b   1.000
_cell.length_c   1.000
_cell.angle_alpha   90.00
_cell.angle_beta   90.00
_cell.angle_gamma   90.00
#
_symmetry.space_group_name_H-M   'P 1'
#
loop_
_entity.id
_entity.type
_entity.pdbx_description
1 polymer ?
#
loop_
_entity_poly.entity_id
_entity_poly.type
_entity_poly.pdbx_seq_one_letter_code
_entity_poly.pdbx_strand_id
1 'polypeptide(L)' 'MSEIRVNTLGNESNTGGPVLSGITTFSGQQYFIPPKGTTAERPSDCPPGSIRFNTDTAHLEYWNGLVWLEFEA' A
#
# COMPACT_ATOMS: atom_id res chain seq x y z
N MET A 1 -18.60 -22.39 -0.94
CA MET A 1 -17.80 -21.18 -0.78
C MET A 1 -16.47 -21.33 -1.48
N SER A 2 -16.03 -20.27 -2.11
CA SER A 2 -14.79 -20.28 -2.85
C SER A 2 -13.68 -19.62 -2.07
N GLU A 3 -12.48 -20.16 -2.21
CA GLU A 3 -11.29 -19.58 -1.61
C GLU A 3 -10.20 -19.47 -2.66
N ILE A 4 -9.40 -18.42 -2.54
CA ILE A 4 -8.20 -18.27 -3.33
C ILE A 4 -7.02 -18.34 -2.38
N ARG A 5 -6.15 -19.33 -2.59
CA ARG A 5 -4.96 -19.52 -1.75
C ARG A 5 -3.74 -19.41 -2.64
N VAL A 6 -3.11 -18.23 -2.61
CA VAL A 6 -1.94 -17.98 -3.43
C VAL A 6 -0.92 -17.24 -2.58
N ASN A 7 0.35 -17.36 -2.95
CA ASN A 7 1.42 -16.62 -2.28
C ASN A 7 1.58 -15.23 -2.86
N THR A 8 1.20 -15.03 -4.10
CA THR A 8 1.37 -13.75 -4.78
C THR A 8 0.18 -13.49 -5.67
N LEU A 9 -0.36 -12.27 -5.59
CA LEU A 9 -1.41 -11.80 -6.48
C LEU A 9 -0.86 -10.67 -7.31
N GLY A 10 -0.99 -10.78 -8.63
CA GLY A 10 -0.62 -9.71 -9.54
C GLY A 10 -1.74 -9.52 -10.55
N ASN A 11 -1.62 -8.49 -11.38
CA ASN A 11 -2.58 -8.31 -12.45
C ASN A 11 -2.22 -9.23 -13.63
N GLU A 12 -3.11 -9.27 -14.62
CA GLU A 12 -2.96 -10.20 -15.75
C GLU A 12 -1.67 -9.95 -16.51
N SER A 13 -1.28 -8.71 -16.67
CA SER A 13 -0.06 -8.36 -17.40
C SER A 13 1.17 -8.32 -16.51
N ASN A 14 1.01 -8.53 -15.22
CA ASN A 14 2.09 -8.52 -14.24
C ASN A 14 2.83 -7.19 -14.17
N THR A 15 2.14 -6.11 -14.49
CA THR A 15 2.72 -4.77 -14.47
C THR A 15 2.16 -3.90 -13.37
N GLY A 16 1.26 -4.45 -12.55
CA GLY A 16 0.69 -3.74 -11.43
C GLY A 16 0.07 -4.75 -10.49
N GLY A 17 -0.69 -4.29 -9.54
CA GLY A 17 -1.35 -5.14 -8.58
C GLY A 17 -2.82 -5.34 -8.89
N PRO A 18 -3.46 -6.27 -8.18
CA PRO A 18 -4.91 -6.44 -8.31
C PRO A 18 -5.65 -5.24 -7.75
N VAL A 19 -6.85 -5.02 -8.26
CA VAL A 19 -7.74 -3.97 -7.75
C VAL A 19 -8.86 -4.65 -6.97
N LEU A 20 -9.06 -4.21 -5.74
CA LEU A 20 -10.14 -4.68 -4.89
C LEU A 20 -11.22 -3.61 -4.86
N SER A 21 -12.43 -3.97 -5.27
CA SER A 21 -13.54 -3.04 -5.36
C SER A 21 -14.44 -3.17 -4.15
N GLY A 22 -15.02 -2.05 -3.74
CA GLY A 22 -15.96 -2.06 -2.63
C GLY A 22 -15.26 -1.97 -1.29
N ILE A 23 -15.81 -2.62 -0.29
CA ILE A 23 -15.28 -2.61 1.06
C ILE A 23 -14.42 -3.84 1.27
N THR A 24 -13.18 -3.61 1.68
CA THR A 24 -12.24 -4.70 1.95
C THR A 24 -11.93 -4.73 3.45
N THR A 25 -12.06 -5.91 4.04
CA THR A 25 -11.81 -6.10 5.45
C THR A 25 -10.61 -7.03 5.66
N PHE A 26 -9.64 -6.56 6.42
CA PHE A 26 -8.54 -7.41 6.87
C PHE A 26 -8.92 -7.91 8.26
N SER A 27 -9.34 -9.17 8.33
CA SER A 27 -9.74 -9.75 9.61
C SER A 27 -8.55 -10.41 10.28
N GLY A 28 -8.63 -10.54 11.58
CA GLY A 28 -7.53 -11.06 12.36
C GLY A 28 -7.13 -10.03 13.40
N GLN A 29 -6.12 -10.34 14.17
CA GLN A 29 -5.75 -9.51 15.30
C GLN A 29 -4.32 -9.01 15.23
N GLN A 30 -3.65 -9.20 14.12
CA GLN A 30 -2.24 -8.83 14.04
C GLN A 30 -2.06 -7.57 13.20
N TYR A 31 -1.77 -7.73 11.91
CA TYR A 31 -1.41 -6.57 11.11
C TYR A 31 -1.45 -6.94 9.63
N PHE A 32 -1.38 -5.93 8.80
CA PHE A 32 -0.99 -6.14 7.42
C PHE A 32 0.25 -5.28 7.16
N ILE A 33 1.04 -5.67 6.17
CA ILE A 33 2.28 -4.97 5.87
C ILE A 33 2.06 -4.14 4.60
N PRO A 34 2.12 -2.80 4.71
CA PRO A 34 2.01 -1.95 3.52
C PRO A 34 3.32 -1.93 2.73
N PRO A 35 3.32 -1.42 1.51
CA PRO A 35 4.57 -1.20 0.81
C PRO A 35 5.49 -0.30 1.62
N LYS A 36 6.79 -0.55 1.54
CA LYS A 36 7.75 0.21 2.33
C LYS A 36 9.01 0.49 1.52
N GLY A 37 9.68 1.55 1.88
CA GLY A 37 10.90 1.95 1.22
C GLY A 37 11.45 3.22 1.84
N THR A 38 12.58 3.68 1.32
CA THR A 38 13.24 4.90 1.81
C THR A 38 12.56 6.12 1.22
N THR A 39 12.96 7.31 1.73
CA THR A 39 12.48 8.57 1.18
C THR A 39 12.83 8.70 -0.30
N ALA A 40 14.02 8.27 -0.68
CA ALA A 40 14.45 8.36 -2.08
C ALA A 40 13.63 7.45 -2.99
N GLU A 41 12.96 6.45 -2.45
CA GLU A 41 12.17 5.50 -3.22
C GLU A 41 10.71 5.91 -3.36
N ARG A 42 10.36 7.11 -2.90
CA ARG A 42 8.99 7.61 -3.05
C ARG A 42 8.64 7.76 -4.52
N PRO A 43 7.51 7.19 -4.96
CA PRO A 43 7.07 7.41 -6.34
C PRO A 43 6.67 8.87 -6.55
N SER A 44 6.85 9.36 -7.77
CA SER A 44 6.59 10.76 -8.07
C SER A 44 5.25 11.01 -8.74
N ASP A 45 4.59 9.98 -9.23
CA ASP A 45 3.33 10.16 -9.95
C ASP A 45 2.28 9.13 -9.56
N CYS A 46 2.25 8.79 -8.28
CA CYS A 46 1.21 7.92 -7.77
C CYS A 46 -0.08 8.70 -7.57
N PRO A 47 -1.23 8.02 -7.56
CA PRO A 47 -2.50 8.71 -7.34
C PRO A 47 -2.64 9.19 -5.89
N PRO A 48 -3.40 10.26 -5.66
CA PRO A 48 -3.68 10.71 -4.29
C PRO A 48 -4.33 9.59 -3.48
N GLY A 49 -3.96 9.50 -2.21
CA GLY A 49 -4.43 8.44 -1.34
C GLY A 49 -3.51 7.24 -1.30
N SER A 50 -2.41 7.26 -2.03
CA SER A 50 -1.42 6.19 -1.95
C SER A 50 -0.76 6.20 -0.58
N ILE A 51 -0.58 5.02 0.01
CA ILE A 51 -0.07 4.86 1.37
C ILE A 51 1.14 3.95 1.33
N ARG A 52 2.19 4.31 2.09
CA ARG A 52 3.38 3.49 2.22
C ARG A 52 4.04 3.74 3.57
N PHE A 53 4.99 2.89 3.92
CA PHE A 53 5.79 3.07 5.13
C PHE A 53 7.19 3.54 4.73
N ASN A 54 7.63 4.65 5.31
CA ASN A 54 8.94 5.21 5.03
C ASN A 54 9.94 4.66 6.04
N THR A 55 10.93 3.90 5.56
CA THR A 55 11.89 3.28 6.46
C THR A 55 12.96 4.25 6.96
N ASP A 56 13.15 5.39 6.28
CA ASP A 56 14.09 6.41 6.76
C ASP A 56 13.53 7.16 7.97
N THR A 57 12.25 7.49 7.93
CA THR A 57 11.63 8.25 9.02
C THR A 57 10.91 7.36 10.02
N ALA A 58 10.71 6.08 9.66
CA ALA A 58 9.97 5.11 10.47
C ALA A 58 8.52 5.57 10.69
N HIS A 59 7.92 6.16 9.67
CA HIS A 59 6.54 6.62 9.73
C HIS A 59 5.75 6.09 8.55
N LEU A 60 4.47 5.82 8.79
CA LEU A 60 3.52 5.59 7.72
C LEU A 60 3.23 6.94 7.07
N GLU A 61 3.12 6.96 5.75
CA GLU A 61 2.91 8.23 5.04
C GLU A 61 1.91 8.04 3.92
N TYR A 62 1.32 9.14 3.46
CA TYR A 62 0.37 9.11 2.36
C TYR A 62 0.60 10.29 1.42
N TRP A 63 0.20 10.10 0.17
CA TRP A 63 0.31 11.12 -0.87
C TRP A 63 -1.04 11.82 -1.03
N ASN A 64 -1.05 13.15 -0.84
CA ASN A 64 -2.30 13.89 -0.93
C ASN A 64 -2.55 14.50 -2.32
N GLY A 65 -1.68 14.21 -3.27
CA GLY A 65 -1.73 14.78 -4.60
C GLY A 65 -0.70 15.86 -4.83
N LEU A 66 -0.09 16.38 -3.77
CA LEU A 66 0.90 17.45 -3.84
C LEU A 66 2.17 17.09 -3.11
N VAL A 67 2.07 16.55 -1.91
CA VAL A 67 3.23 16.21 -1.07
C VAL A 67 2.93 14.93 -0.32
N TRP A 68 4.00 14.33 0.20
CA TRP A 68 3.90 13.20 1.11
C TRP A 68 3.73 13.73 2.53
N LEU A 69 2.73 13.21 3.22
CA LEU A 69 2.44 13.57 4.60
C LEU A 69 2.60 12.35 5.49
N GLU A 70 3.12 12.55 6.68
CA GLU A 70 3.32 11.46 7.63
C GLU A 70 2.15 11.35 8.58
N PHE A 71 1.82 10.10 8.94
CA PHE A 71 0.87 9.84 10.01
C PHE A 71 1.62 10.05 11.32
N GLU A 72 1.06 10.86 12.20
CA GLU A 72 1.67 11.11 13.50
C GLU A 72 0.87 10.48 14.60
N ALA A 73 1.57 10.03 15.63
CA ALA A 73 0.92 9.43 16.79
C ALA A 73 0.27 10.50 17.68
#